data_294a450ca9d9ca260ea618ed15b17835
#
_entry.id   294a450ca9d9ca260ea618ed15b17835
#
_cell.length_a   1.000
_cell.length_b   1.000
_cell.length_c   1.000
_cell.angle_alpha   90.00
_cell.angle_beta   90.00
_cell.angle_gamma   90.00
#
_symmetry.space_group_name_H-M   'P 1'
#
loop_
_entity.id
_entity.type
_entity.pdbx_description
1 polymer ?
#
loop_
_entity_poly.entity_id
_entity_poly.type
_entity_poly.pdbx_seq_one_letter_code
_entity_poly.pdbx_strand_id
1 'polypeptide(L)'
;MAVQGATLQLLPGQTLGVVGESGSGKSTLAQAILGLLPYAGELQVGGQAWQQPATRNTPANQQLRRRVQVVFQDPFSSLSPRLTVEEIVGEGLKVHEPTLTVAQRRVRVEAALDEVGLAETQYPRLLERYPHEFSGGQRQRLAIARALIVQPQVLVLDEPTSALDVTIQQQVLGLLQRLQKEKGLSYLLITHDVDVIRAMAHDVVVMKDGAVLESGSVADVLDAPQHPYTQRLVAAATVPVSYTHLTLPTSDL
;
A
#
# COMPACT_ATOMS: atom_id res chain seq x y z
N MET A 1 -11.08 -17.42 -13.26
CA MET A 1 -10.46 -16.13 -13.62
C MET A 1 -10.68 -15.20 -12.45
N ALA A 2 -9.61 -14.65 -11.86
CA ALA A 2 -9.75 -13.95 -10.58
C ALA A 2 -10.27 -12.50 -10.72
N VAL A 3 -10.07 -11.86 -11.88
CA VAL A 3 -10.58 -10.51 -12.22
C VAL A 3 -11.05 -10.51 -13.66
N GLN A 4 -12.23 -9.93 -13.92
CA GLN A 4 -12.83 -9.87 -15.24
C GLN A 4 -13.26 -8.44 -15.57
N GLY A 5 -12.83 -7.94 -16.75
CA GLY A 5 -13.34 -6.71 -17.34
C GLY A 5 -13.20 -5.44 -16.48
N ALA A 6 -12.14 -5.35 -15.66
CA ALA A 6 -11.90 -4.16 -14.86
C ALA A 6 -11.37 -3.01 -15.73
N THR A 7 -12.01 -1.86 -15.67
CA THR A 7 -11.52 -0.60 -16.24
C THR A 7 -11.28 0.39 -15.11
N LEU A 8 -10.04 0.86 -14.97
CA LEU A 8 -9.59 1.71 -13.89
C LEU A 8 -8.76 2.87 -14.43
N GLN A 9 -8.85 4.01 -13.78
CA GLN A 9 -7.98 5.15 -14.05
C GLN A 9 -7.49 5.75 -12.74
N LEU A 10 -6.19 5.89 -12.61
CA LEU A 10 -5.55 6.59 -11.51
C LEU A 10 -4.89 7.86 -12.05
N LEU A 11 -5.37 9.00 -11.58
CA LEU A 11 -4.84 10.30 -12.00
C LEU A 11 -3.58 10.69 -11.19
N PRO A 12 -2.66 11.47 -11.78
CA PRO A 12 -1.47 11.94 -11.10
C PRO A 12 -1.79 12.67 -9.79
N GLY A 13 -1.07 12.32 -8.72
CA GLY A 13 -1.24 12.95 -7.40
C GLY A 13 -2.51 12.59 -6.66
N GLN A 14 -3.31 11.65 -7.17
CA GLN A 14 -4.56 11.21 -6.57
C GLN A 14 -4.47 9.80 -5.98
N THR A 15 -5.47 9.45 -5.20
CA THR A 15 -5.65 8.10 -4.66
C THR A 15 -6.92 7.48 -5.25
N LEU A 16 -6.75 6.33 -5.90
CA LEU A 16 -7.83 5.43 -6.27
C LEU A 16 -7.95 4.34 -5.23
N GLY A 17 -9.09 4.29 -4.53
CA GLY A 17 -9.41 3.22 -3.60
C GLY A 17 -9.99 2.01 -4.33
N VAL A 18 -9.60 0.82 -3.93
CA VAL A 18 -10.22 -0.44 -4.34
C VAL A 18 -10.71 -1.15 -3.09
N VAL A 19 -12.02 -1.26 -2.95
CA VAL A 19 -12.66 -1.82 -1.76
C VAL A 19 -13.51 -3.03 -2.11
N GLY A 20 -13.63 -3.97 -1.18
CA GLY A 20 -14.42 -5.18 -1.31
C GLY A 20 -14.02 -6.20 -0.25
N GLU A 21 -14.84 -7.25 -0.11
CA GLU A 21 -14.57 -8.35 0.81
C GLU A 21 -13.27 -9.11 0.45
N SER A 22 -12.74 -9.87 1.41
CA SER A 22 -11.63 -10.79 1.16
C SER A 22 -11.99 -11.77 0.04
N GLY A 23 -11.07 -12.00 -0.88
CA GLY A 23 -11.29 -12.87 -2.04
C GLY A 23 -12.01 -12.21 -3.23
N SER A 24 -12.30 -10.91 -3.17
CA SER A 24 -12.96 -10.17 -4.28
C SER A 24 -12.06 -9.92 -5.50
N GLY A 25 -10.78 -10.24 -5.43
CA GLY A 25 -9.82 -10.07 -6.54
C GLY A 25 -8.93 -8.83 -6.44
N LYS A 26 -9.00 -8.04 -5.36
CA LYS A 26 -8.23 -6.81 -5.18
C LYS A 26 -6.72 -7.03 -5.25
N SER A 27 -6.20 -7.99 -4.50
CA SER A 27 -4.76 -8.31 -4.48
C SER A 27 -4.29 -8.90 -5.81
N THR A 28 -5.13 -9.67 -6.49
CA THR A 28 -4.83 -10.18 -7.85
C THR A 28 -4.74 -9.03 -8.85
N LEU A 29 -5.65 -8.06 -8.77
CA LEU A 29 -5.59 -6.84 -9.59
C LEU A 29 -4.28 -6.07 -9.34
N ALA A 30 -3.91 -5.88 -8.07
CA ALA A 30 -2.66 -5.23 -7.71
C ALA A 30 -1.44 -5.95 -8.29
N GLN A 31 -1.36 -7.26 -8.19
CA GLN A 31 -0.26 -8.05 -8.73
C GLN A 31 -0.17 -7.96 -10.26
N ALA A 32 -1.30 -7.90 -10.96
CA ALA A 32 -1.32 -7.66 -12.40
C ALA A 32 -0.77 -6.26 -12.76
N ILE A 33 -1.19 -5.23 -12.02
CA ILE A 33 -0.71 -3.85 -12.21
C ILE A 33 0.79 -3.74 -11.95
N LEU A 34 1.32 -4.48 -11.00
CA LEU A 34 2.76 -4.55 -10.68
C LEU A 34 3.58 -5.38 -11.69
N GLY A 35 2.94 -5.98 -12.69
CA GLY A 35 3.62 -6.88 -13.63
C GLY A 35 4.09 -8.19 -13.02
N LEU A 36 3.48 -8.64 -11.92
CA LEU A 36 3.80 -9.89 -11.23
C LEU A 36 2.95 -11.07 -11.68
N LEU A 37 1.80 -10.80 -12.32
CA LEU A 37 0.92 -11.80 -12.90
C LEU A 37 0.66 -11.49 -14.39
N PRO A 38 0.48 -12.51 -15.21
CA PRO A 38 0.00 -12.32 -16.57
C PRO A 38 -1.42 -11.75 -16.57
N TYR A 39 -1.70 -10.88 -17.51
CA TYR A 39 -3.03 -10.29 -17.72
C TYR A 39 -3.35 -10.20 -19.21
N ALA A 40 -4.63 -10.10 -19.54
CA ALA A 40 -5.14 -9.76 -20.86
C ALA A 40 -5.77 -8.37 -20.81
N GLY A 41 -5.60 -7.58 -21.85
CA GLY A 41 -6.09 -6.21 -21.91
C GLY A 41 -4.96 -5.18 -21.97
N GLU A 42 -5.31 -3.91 -21.77
CA GLU A 42 -4.38 -2.80 -21.80
C GLU A 42 -4.08 -2.29 -20.38
N LEU A 43 -2.81 -2.09 -20.08
CA LEU A 43 -2.36 -1.51 -18.84
C LEU A 43 -1.17 -0.60 -19.11
N GLN A 44 -1.32 0.67 -18.76
CA GLN A 44 -0.30 1.68 -18.96
C GLN A 44 0.00 2.43 -17.66
N VAL A 45 1.26 2.78 -17.47
CA VAL A 45 1.73 3.64 -16.37
C VAL A 45 2.53 4.78 -16.97
N GLY A 46 2.05 6.01 -16.82
CA GLY A 46 2.67 7.19 -17.41
C GLY A 46 2.83 7.08 -18.95
N GLY A 47 1.82 6.52 -19.62
CA GLY A 47 1.83 6.30 -21.08
C GLY A 47 2.69 5.13 -21.57
N GLN A 48 3.28 4.35 -20.67
CA GLN A 48 4.11 3.20 -21.01
C GLN A 48 3.43 1.89 -20.58
N ALA A 49 3.31 0.96 -21.53
CA ALA A 49 2.77 -0.38 -21.29
C ALA A 49 3.87 -1.37 -20.88
N TRP A 50 3.48 -2.40 -20.10
CA TRP A 50 4.35 -3.53 -19.85
C TRP A 50 4.66 -4.30 -21.15
N GLN A 51 5.94 -4.63 -21.36
CA GLN A 51 6.31 -5.58 -22.41
C GLN A 51 5.86 -6.99 -22.00
N GLN A 52 5.09 -7.62 -22.86
CA GLN A 52 4.52 -8.93 -22.59
C GLN A 52 5.52 -10.09 -22.78
N PRO A 53 5.50 -11.09 -21.92
CA PRO A 53 4.74 -11.14 -20.68
C PRO A 53 5.28 -10.14 -19.65
N ALA A 54 4.38 -9.48 -18.90
CA ALA A 54 4.75 -8.43 -17.94
C ALA A 54 5.72 -8.90 -16.84
N THR A 55 5.71 -10.20 -16.56
CA THR A 55 6.62 -10.86 -15.62
C THR A 55 8.08 -10.92 -16.11
N ARG A 56 8.31 -10.69 -17.40
CA ARG A 56 9.65 -10.77 -18.00
C ARG A 56 10.54 -9.62 -17.52
N ASN A 57 11.81 -9.96 -17.26
CA ASN A 57 12.80 -8.99 -16.83
C ASN A 57 13.48 -8.31 -18.02
N THR A 58 12.81 -7.34 -18.64
CA THR A 58 13.36 -6.50 -19.72
C THR A 58 13.73 -5.12 -19.17
N PRO A 59 14.62 -4.37 -19.85
CA PRO A 59 14.94 -2.99 -19.42
C PRO A 59 13.70 -2.08 -19.31
N ALA A 60 12.74 -2.20 -20.23
CA ALA A 60 11.49 -1.44 -20.18
C ALA A 60 10.63 -1.82 -18.97
N ASN A 61 10.50 -3.11 -18.66
CA ASN A 61 9.76 -3.58 -17.51
C ASN A 61 10.48 -3.22 -16.19
N GLN A 62 11.82 -3.19 -16.17
CA GLN A 62 12.57 -2.69 -15.02
C GLN A 62 12.30 -1.20 -14.75
N GLN A 63 12.21 -0.38 -15.81
CA GLN A 63 11.83 1.03 -15.65
C GLN A 63 10.43 1.19 -15.09
N LEU A 64 9.46 0.39 -15.54
CA LEU A 64 8.11 0.40 -15.00
C LEU A 64 8.08 -0.04 -13.53
N ARG A 65 8.84 -1.09 -13.16
CA ARG A 65 8.97 -1.52 -11.76
C ARG A 65 9.55 -0.44 -10.86
N ARG A 66 10.46 0.39 -11.36
CA ARG A 66 10.94 1.56 -10.63
C ARG A 66 9.83 2.59 -10.40
N ARG A 67 8.98 2.82 -11.42
CA ARG A 67 7.89 3.80 -11.35
C ARG A 67 6.73 3.36 -10.48
N VAL A 68 6.48 2.06 -10.39
CA VAL A 68 5.38 1.48 -9.60
C VAL A 68 5.97 0.60 -8.52
N GLN A 69 5.81 1.01 -7.28
CA GLN A 69 6.28 0.27 -6.12
C GLN A 69 5.09 -0.18 -5.28
N VAL A 70 5.34 -1.10 -4.35
CA VAL A 70 4.29 -1.71 -3.51
C VAL A 70 4.67 -1.68 -2.04
N VAL A 71 3.66 -1.43 -1.20
CA VAL A 71 3.69 -1.69 0.23
C VAL A 71 2.67 -2.78 0.52
N PHE A 72 3.16 -3.94 0.95
CA PHE A 72 2.33 -5.12 1.21
C PHE A 72 1.62 -5.05 2.57
N GLN A 73 0.56 -5.84 2.70
CA GLN A 73 -0.29 -5.93 3.88
C GLN A 73 0.48 -6.28 5.16
N ASP A 74 1.39 -7.24 5.09
CA ASP A 74 2.10 -7.73 6.25
C ASP A 74 3.58 -7.30 6.22
N PRO A 75 3.97 -6.29 7.03
CA PRO A 75 5.34 -5.87 7.12
C PRO A 75 6.25 -6.92 7.79
N PHE A 76 5.68 -7.90 8.53
CA PHE A 76 6.46 -8.97 9.14
C PHE A 76 6.98 -9.97 8.10
N SER A 77 6.15 -10.32 7.12
CA SER A 77 6.54 -11.25 6.05
C SER A 77 7.23 -10.56 4.88
N SER A 78 6.98 -9.26 4.67
CA SER A 78 7.54 -8.51 3.55
C SER A 78 8.96 -8.00 3.78
N LEU A 79 9.40 -7.90 5.04
CA LEU A 79 10.77 -7.51 5.41
C LEU A 79 11.57 -8.75 5.78
N SER A 80 12.69 -8.98 5.10
CA SER A 80 13.54 -10.12 5.42
C SER A 80 14.10 -10.01 6.84
N PRO A 81 13.86 -10.99 7.73
CA PRO A 81 14.35 -10.95 9.10
C PRO A 81 15.88 -11.07 9.23
N ARG A 82 16.55 -11.44 8.15
CA ARG A 82 18.00 -11.66 8.11
C ARG A 82 18.79 -10.47 7.60
N LEU A 83 18.10 -9.46 7.09
CA LEU A 83 18.70 -8.25 6.53
C LEU A 83 18.58 -7.09 7.53
N THR A 84 19.59 -6.23 7.55
CA THR A 84 19.56 -4.99 8.31
C THR A 84 18.65 -3.96 7.66
N VAL A 85 18.31 -2.91 8.41
CA VAL A 85 17.52 -1.77 7.89
C VAL A 85 18.19 -1.16 6.65
N GLU A 86 19.52 -0.96 6.68
CA GLU A 86 20.27 -0.43 5.53
C GLU A 86 20.13 -1.32 4.29
N GLU A 87 20.22 -2.62 4.47
CA GLU A 87 20.10 -3.59 3.38
C GLU A 87 18.67 -3.64 2.80
N ILE A 88 17.66 -3.64 3.67
CA ILE A 88 16.25 -3.70 3.27
C ILE A 88 15.85 -2.43 2.51
N VAL A 89 16.08 -1.27 3.10
CA VAL A 89 15.68 0.01 2.51
C VAL A 89 16.49 0.32 1.25
N GLY A 90 17.78 -0.03 1.25
CA GLY A 90 18.69 0.21 0.12
C GLY A 90 18.62 -0.79 -1.02
N GLU A 91 17.83 -1.87 -0.89
CA GLU A 91 17.78 -2.94 -1.89
C GLU A 91 17.42 -2.44 -3.30
N GLY A 92 16.41 -1.60 -3.40
CA GLY A 92 15.97 -1.02 -4.67
C GLY A 92 17.05 -0.19 -5.37
N LEU A 93 17.93 0.48 -4.62
CA LEU A 93 19.04 1.23 -5.19
C LEU A 93 20.09 0.32 -5.84
N LYS A 94 20.33 -0.87 -5.27
CA LYS A 94 21.25 -1.85 -5.87
C LYS A 94 20.77 -2.34 -7.23
N VAL A 95 19.44 -2.45 -7.39
CA VAL A 95 18.81 -2.89 -8.63
C VAL A 95 18.72 -1.78 -9.67
N HIS A 96 18.26 -0.60 -9.27
CA HIS A 96 17.91 0.48 -10.19
C HIS A 96 19.00 1.52 -10.38
N GLU A 97 19.94 1.62 -9.46
CA GLU A 97 21.08 2.57 -9.49
C GLU A 97 22.38 1.86 -9.08
N PRO A 98 22.79 0.82 -9.82
CA PRO A 98 23.93 -0.04 -9.42
C PRO A 98 25.28 0.69 -9.39
N THR A 99 25.38 1.86 -10.01
CA THR A 99 26.61 2.68 -10.06
C THR A 99 26.86 3.48 -8.77
N LEU A 100 25.86 3.58 -7.88
CA LEU A 100 26.05 4.26 -6.60
C LEU A 100 27.05 3.54 -5.72
N THR A 101 27.95 4.31 -5.10
CA THR A 101 28.87 3.79 -4.09
C THR A 101 28.13 3.40 -2.80
N VAL A 102 28.76 2.63 -1.94
CA VAL A 102 28.19 2.25 -0.63
C VAL A 102 27.85 3.51 0.18
N ALA A 103 28.75 4.51 0.21
CA ALA A 103 28.52 5.76 0.93
C ALA A 103 27.33 6.55 0.37
N GLN A 104 27.20 6.65 -0.97
CA GLN A 104 26.08 7.33 -1.61
C GLN A 104 24.75 6.62 -1.32
N ARG A 105 24.70 5.29 -1.38
CA ARG A 105 23.51 4.53 -1.00
C ARG A 105 23.11 4.77 0.45
N ARG A 106 24.09 4.77 1.38
CA ARG A 106 23.85 5.01 2.79
C ARG A 106 23.17 6.36 3.04
N VAL A 107 23.67 7.42 2.42
CA VAL A 107 23.06 8.77 2.51
C VAL A 107 21.61 8.75 2.02
N ARG A 108 21.31 8.04 0.93
CA ARG A 108 19.95 7.89 0.40
C ARG A 108 19.04 7.11 1.34
N VAL A 109 19.56 6.06 1.98
CA VAL A 109 18.82 5.26 2.97
C VAL A 109 18.49 6.11 4.20
N GLU A 110 19.44 6.85 4.73
CA GLU A 110 19.23 7.76 5.86
C GLU A 110 18.15 8.79 5.55
N ALA A 111 18.20 9.42 4.37
CA ALA A 111 17.19 10.38 3.94
C ALA A 111 15.79 9.75 3.80
N ALA A 112 15.69 8.55 3.24
CA ALA A 112 14.41 7.84 3.10
C ALA A 112 13.81 7.45 4.47
N LEU A 113 14.64 7.06 5.43
CA LEU A 113 14.22 6.78 6.80
C LEU A 113 13.74 8.04 7.53
N ASP A 114 14.43 9.14 7.35
CA ASP A 114 14.05 10.44 7.93
C ASP A 114 12.67 10.90 7.42
N GLU A 115 12.41 10.72 6.12
CA GLU A 115 11.12 11.04 5.49
C GLU A 115 9.94 10.29 6.12
N VAL A 116 10.14 9.09 6.60
CA VAL A 116 9.10 8.29 7.28
C VAL A 116 9.11 8.43 8.79
N GLY A 117 9.91 9.34 9.35
CA GLY A 117 10.00 9.61 10.77
C GLY A 117 10.80 8.59 11.58
N LEU A 118 11.77 7.92 10.94
CA LEU A 118 12.73 7.02 11.58
C LEU A 118 14.13 7.63 11.49
N ALA A 119 14.47 8.52 12.42
CA ALA A 119 15.75 9.19 12.45
C ALA A 119 16.76 8.46 13.34
N GLU A 120 18.04 8.47 12.94
CA GLU A 120 19.16 7.93 13.73
C GLU A 120 19.25 8.54 15.14
N THR A 121 18.86 9.81 15.28
CA THR A 121 18.80 10.51 16.56
C THR A 121 17.82 9.89 17.57
N GLN A 122 16.74 9.29 17.09
CA GLN A 122 15.75 8.59 17.90
C GLN A 122 16.05 7.10 18.06
N TYR A 123 16.73 6.52 17.08
CA TYR A 123 17.05 5.09 17.01
C TYR A 123 18.55 4.90 16.78
N PRO A 124 19.37 4.94 17.85
CA PRO A 124 20.82 4.79 17.71
C PRO A 124 21.19 3.49 16.97
N ARG A 125 22.13 3.57 16.04
CA ARG A 125 22.54 2.47 15.16
C ARG A 125 21.38 1.92 14.31
N LEU A 126 20.48 2.79 13.89
CA LEU A 126 19.28 2.45 13.12
C LEU A 126 19.57 1.55 11.92
N LEU A 127 20.59 1.86 11.14
CA LEU A 127 20.93 1.15 9.91
C LEU A 127 21.39 -0.29 10.13
N GLU A 128 21.93 -0.60 11.30
CA GLU A 128 22.45 -1.92 11.68
C GLU A 128 21.40 -2.80 12.37
N ARG A 129 20.22 -2.24 12.68
CA ARG A 129 19.14 -2.98 13.34
C ARG A 129 18.43 -3.92 12.38
N TYR A 130 17.75 -4.89 12.97
CA TYR A 130 16.94 -5.88 12.24
C TYR A 130 15.44 -5.61 12.42
N PRO A 131 14.57 -6.07 11.49
CA PRO A 131 13.13 -5.82 11.56
C PRO A 131 12.47 -6.22 12.88
N HIS A 132 12.91 -7.30 13.53
CA HIS A 132 12.32 -7.78 14.79
C HIS A 132 12.53 -6.80 15.98
N GLU A 133 13.44 -5.83 15.85
CA GLU A 133 13.68 -4.80 16.86
C GLU A 133 12.67 -3.63 16.78
N PHE A 134 11.72 -3.67 15.85
CA PHE A 134 10.75 -2.61 15.60
C PHE A 134 9.32 -3.07 15.85
N SER A 135 8.45 -2.12 16.26
CA SER A 135 7.01 -2.31 16.34
C SER A 135 6.37 -2.50 14.96
N GLY A 136 5.11 -2.93 14.92
CA GLY A 136 4.35 -3.08 13.67
C GLY A 136 4.29 -1.79 12.86
N GLY A 137 3.98 -0.66 13.50
CA GLY A 137 3.93 0.65 12.84
C GLY A 137 5.30 1.12 12.33
N GLN A 138 6.37 0.86 13.07
CA GLN A 138 7.73 1.16 12.64
C GLN A 138 8.16 0.28 11.44
N ARG A 139 7.82 -1.01 11.45
CA ARG A 139 8.06 -1.90 10.30
C ARG A 139 7.29 -1.45 9.06
N GLN A 140 6.07 -0.96 9.22
CA GLN A 140 5.31 -0.38 8.12
C GLN A 140 6.02 0.86 7.55
N ARG A 141 6.58 1.71 8.39
CA ARG A 141 7.40 2.85 7.97
C ARG A 141 8.67 2.40 7.22
N LEU A 142 9.33 1.33 7.65
CA LEU A 142 10.46 0.74 6.93
C LEU A 142 10.04 0.24 5.53
N ALA A 143 8.88 -0.41 5.42
CA ALA A 143 8.34 -0.86 4.13
C ALA A 143 8.02 0.31 3.20
N ILE A 144 7.47 1.40 3.73
CA ILE A 144 7.23 2.64 2.98
C ILE A 144 8.55 3.25 2.52
N ALA A 145 9.54 3.39 3.39
CA ALA A 145 10.87 3.92 3.04
C ALA A 145 11.54 3.09 1.93
N ARG A 146 11.46 1.76 2.01
CA ARG A 146 11.95 0.85 0.98
C ARG A 146 11.31 1.11 -0.39
N ALA A 147 10.00 1.32 -0.41
CA ALA A 147 9.28 1.62 -1.64
C ALA A 147 9.62 3.01 -2.21
N LEU A 148 9.80 4.01 -1.35
CA LEU A 148 10.04 5.40 -1.75
C LEU A 148 11.45 5.68 -2.23
N ILE A 149 12.45 4.90 -1.81
CA ILE A 149 13.87 5.22 -2.07
C ILE A 149 14.22 5.29 -3.55
N VAL A 150 13.49 4.55 -4.38
CA VAL A 150 13.66 4.55 -5.84
C VAL A 150 12.88 5.67 -6.54
N GLN A 151 12.20 6.53 -5.78
CA GLN A 151 11.42 7.67 -6.26
C GLN A 151 10.33 7.25 -7.26
N PRO A 152 9.38 6.40 -6.85
CA PRO A 152 8.28 5.95 -7.70
C PRO A 152 7.31 7.09 -8.01
N GLN A 153 6.49 6.89 -9.04
CA GLN A 153 5.35 7.76 -9.37
C GLN A 153 4.06 7.23 -8.74
N VAL A 154 3.95 5.91 -8.64
CA VAL A 154 2.78 5.20 -8.13
C VAL A 154 3.18 4.25 -7.01
N LEU A 155 2.45 4.30 -5.90
CA LEU A 155 2.50 3.30 -4.85
C LEU A 155 1.21 2.48 -4.84
N VAL A 156 1.35 1.19 -4.95
CA VAL A 156 0.29 0.24 -4.63
C VAL A 156 0.36 -0.04 -3.13
N LEU A 157 -0.70 0.30 -2.42
CA LEU A 157 -0.84 0.12 -0.98
C LEU A 157 -1.84 -1.01 -0.75
N ASP A 158 -1.35 -2.21 -0.48
CA ASP A 158 -2.19 -3.39 -0.28
C ASP A 158 -2.42 -3.60 1.21
N GLU A 159 -3.61 -3.21 1.69
CA GLU A 159 -4.02 -3.27 3.10
C GLU A 159 -2.99 -2.64 4.06
N PRO A 160 -2.54 -1.39 3.83
CA PRO A 160 -1.33 -0.85 4.46
C PRO A 160 -1.42 -0.67 5.97
N THR A 161 -2.61 -0.77 6.55
CA THR A 161 -2.86 -0.51 7.98
C THR A 161 -3.67 -1.59 8.69
N SER A 162 -4.04 -2.68 8.01
CA SER A 162 -4.95 -3.70 8.54
C SER A 162 -4.44 -4.44 9.78
N ALA A 163 -3.12 -4.54 9.95
CA ALA A 163 -2.48 -5.21 11.08
C ALA A 163 -2.10 -4.26 12.23
N LEU A 164 -2.52 -2.99 12.16
CA LEU A 164 -2.16 -1.93 13.11
C LEU A 164 -3.35 -1.55 14.00
N ASP A 165 -3.08 -1.15 15.23
CA ASP A 165 -4.10 -0.52 16.07
C ASP A 165 -4.54 0.85 15.50
N VAL A 166 -5.70 1.33 15.93
CA VAL A 166 -6.34 2.54 15.37
C VAL A 166 -5.44 3.77 15.45
N THR A 167 -4.71 3.96 16.54
CA THR A 167 -3.83 5.12 16.73
C THR A 167 -2.65 5.08 15.74
N ILE A 168 -2.00 3.93 15.63
CA ILE A 168 -0.88 3.74 14.71
C ILE A 168 -1.37 3.78 13.26
N GLN A 169 -2.54 3.22 12.97
CA GLN A 169 -3.18 3.34 11.66
C GLN A 169 -3.33 4.80 11.24
N GLN A 170 -3.88 5.65 12.09
CA GLN A 170 -4.02 7.08 11.81
C GLN A 170 -2.67 7.76 11.55
N GLN A 171 -1.64 7.42 12.30
CA GLN A 171 -0.29 7.95 12.09
C GLN A 171 0.29 7.54 10.72
N VAL A 172 0.12 6.29 10.32
CA VAL A 172 0.60 5.79 9.01
C VAL A 172 -0.19 6.42 7.86
N LEU A 173 -1.51 6.55 7.98
CA LEU A 173 -2.34 7.23 6.98
C LEU A 173 -1.97 8.71 6.85
N GLY A 174 -1.73 9.40 7.96
CA GLY A 174 -1.25 10.79 7.97
C GLY A 174 0.11 10.95 7.30
N LEU A 175 1.03 10.02 7.53
CA LEU A 175 2.32 9.96 6.84
C LEU A 175 2.13 9.80 5.33
N LEU A 176 1.30 8.88 4.89
CA LEU A 176 1.03 8.64 3.46
C LEU A 176 0.40 9.86 2.78
N GLN A 177 -0.53 10.55 3.45
CA GLN A 177 -1.12 11.79 2.94
C GLN A 177 -0.08 12.90 2.79
N ARG A 178 0.78 13.08 3.79
CA ARG A 178 1.88 14.06 3.73
C ARG A 178 2.85 13.77 2.59
N LEU A 179 3.29 12.51 2.45
CA LEU A 179 4.20 12.10 1.39
C LEU A 179 3.58 12.27 0.00
N GLN A 180 2.29 11.98 -0.16
CA GLN A 180 1.57 12.21 -1.41
C GLN A 180 1.61 13.69 -1.81
N LYS A 181 1.32 14.57 -0.88
CA LYS A 181 1.31 16.02 -1.10
C LYS A 181 2.71 16.56 -1.41
N GLU A 182 3.71 16.13 -0.67
CA GLU A 182 5.10 16.62 -0.81
C GLU A 182 5.78 16.11 -2.09
N LYS A 183 5.49 14.87 -2.49
CA LYS A 183 6.17 14.19 -3.60
C LYS A 183 5.32 14.03 -4.86
N GLY A 184 4.04 14.41 -4.82
CA GLY A 184 3.12 14.24 -5.96
C GLY A 184 2.82 12.78 -6.28
N LEU A 185 2.85 11.88 -5.29
CA LEU A 185 2.63 10.45 -5.46
C LEU A 185 1.17 10.15 -5.82
N SER A 186 0.97 9.15 -6.67
CA SER A 186 -0.34 8.56 -6.92
C SER A 186 -0.45 7.24 -6.17
N TYR A 187 -1.59 7.02 -5.51
CA TYR A 187 -1.82 5.80 -4.73
C TYR A 187 -2.92 4.94 -5.33
N LEU A 188 -2.64 3.66 -5.50
CA LEU A 188 -3.68 2.62 -5.62
C LEU A 188 -3.84 1.99 -4.23
N LEU A 189 -4.90 2.35 -3.53
CA LEU A 189 -5.15 1.93 -2.15
C LEU A 189 -6.13 0.76 -2.14
N ILE A 190 -5.68 -0.41 -1.77
CA ILE A 190 -6.49 -1.61 -1.63
C ILE A 190 -6.78 -1.84 -0.16
N THR A 191 -8.05 -1.92 0.20
CA THR A 191 -8.49 -2.21 1.56
C THR A 191 -9.90 -2.75 1.59
N HIS A 192 -10.26 -3.43 2.67
CA HIS A 192 -11.65 -3.79 3.00
C HIS A 192 -12.32 -2.75 3.92
N ASP A 193 -11.57 -1.75 4.38
CA ASP A 193 -12.01 -0.73 5.33
C ASP A 193 -12.50 0.51 4.59
N VAL A 194 -13.82 0.74 4.62
CA VAL A 194 -14.49 1.89 4.00
C VAL A 194 -14.04 3.21 4.62
N ASP A 195 -13.75 3.25 5.91
CA ASP A 195 -13.32 4.47 6.59
C ASP A 195 -11.93 4.91 6.13
N VAL A 196 -11.05 3.95 5.86
CA VAL A 196 -9.73 4.23 5.26
C VAL A 196 -9.89 4.79 3.85
N ILE A 197 -10.81 4.25 3.04
CA ILE A 197 -11.13 4.80 1.72
C ILE A 197 -11.63 6.24 1.84
N ARG A 198 -12.58 6.53 2.76
CA ARG A 198 -13.09 7.88 2.97
C ARG A 198 -12.01 8.88 3.36
N ALA A 199 -11.04 8.43 4.17
CA ALA A 199 -9.95 9.28 4.65
C ALA A 199 -8.91 9.60 3.56
N MET A 200 -8.69 8.67 2.62
CA MET A 200 -7.53 8.70 1.72
C MET A 200 -7.88 8.89 0.24
N ALA A 201 -8.99 8.33 -0.22
CA ALA A 201 -9.28 8.19 -1.64
C ALA A 201 -10.04 9.41 -2.22
N HIS A 202 -9.76 9.70 -3.48
CA HIS A 202 -10.51 10.66 -4.30
C HIS A 202 -11.62 9.93 -5.07
N ASP A 203 -11.25 8.84 -5.72
CA ASP A 203 -12.15 7.93 -6.42
C ASP A 203 -12.08 6.53 -5.81
N VAL A 204 -13.13 5.76 -6.01
CA VAL A 204 -13.23 4.40 -5.47
C VAL A 204 -13.83 3.43 -6.47
N VAL A 205 -13.36 2.22 -6.41
CA VAL A 205 -13.86 1.05 -7.15
C VAL A 205 -14.29 -0.01 -6.15
N VAL A 206 -15.51 -0.46 -6.26
CA VAL A 206 -16.06 -1.55 -5.44
C VAL A 206 -15.98 -2.84 -6.22
N MET A 207 -15.28 -3.83 -5.66
CA MET A 207 -15.10 -5.15 -6.27
C MET A 207 -15.79 -6.25 -5.48
N LYS A 208 -16.35 -7.19 -6.22
CA LYS A 208 -16.87 -8.46 -5.68
C LYS A 208 -16.71 -9.57 -6.70
N ASP A 209 -16.28 -10.74 -6.26
CA ASP A 209 -16.17 -11.96 -7.07
C ASP A 209 -15.40 -11.72 -8.41
N GLY A 210 -14.36 -10.90 -8.36
CA GLY A 210 -13.50 -10.57 -9.49
C GLY A 210 -14.08 -9.52 -10.46
N ALA A 211 -15.23 -8.95 -10.17
CA ALA A 211 -15.88 -7.93 -11.00
C ALA A 211 -15.95 -6.56 -10.30
N VAL A 212 -15.87 -5.49 -11.09
CA VAL A 212 -16.17 -4.14 -10.64
C VAL A 212 -17.69 -3.95 -10.66
N LEU A 213 -18.26 -3.65 -9.49
CA LEU A 213 -19.71 -3.45 -9.34
C LEU A 213 -20.12 -1.98 -9.42
N GLU A 214 -19.28 -1.10 -8.88
CA GLU A 214 -19.53 0.33 -8.83
C GLU A 214 -18.20 1.09 -8.82
N SER A 215 -18.15 2.25 -9.45
CA SER A 215 -16.98 3.11 -9.46
C SER A 215 -17.37 4.57 -9.64
N GLY A 216 -16.58 5.48 -9.08
CA GLY A 216 -16.80 6.91 -9.16
C GLY A 216 -16.10 7.67 -8.05
N SER A 217 -16.49 8.92 -7.82
CA SER A 217 -15.96 9.67 -6.68
C SER A 217 -16.36 9.00 -5.36
N VAL A 218 -15.58 9.21 -4.33
CA VAL A 218 -15.90 8.69 -2.99
C VAL A 218 -17.28 9.15 -2.53
N ALA A 219 -17.65 10.41 -2.81
CA ALA A 219 -18.97 10.95 -2.47
C ALA A 219 -20.09 10.20 -3.21
N ASP A 220 -19.95 9.98 -4.51
CA ASP A 220 -21.00 9.33 -5.31
C ASP A 220 -21.20 7.87 -4.90
N VAL A 221 -20.10 7.15 -4.67
CA VAL A 221 -20.14 5.69 -4.43
C VAL A 221 -20.39 5.35 -2.97
N LEU A 222 -19.79 6.09 -2.02
CA LEU A 222 -19.89 5.75 -0.60
C LEU A 222 -20.97 6.53 0.16
N ASP A 223 -21.34 7.73 -0.31
CA ASP A 223 -22.39 8.53 0.34
C ASP A 223 -23.76 8.34 -0.34
N ALA A 224 -23.77 7.98 -1.63
CA ALA A 224 -24.97 7.70 -2.40
C ALA A 224 -24.89 6.37 -3.19
N PRO A 225 -24.58 5.23 -2.54
CA PRO A 225 -24.35 3.97 -3.25
C PRO A 225 -25.59 3.50 -4.00
N GLN A 226 -25.39 3.09 -5.26
CA GLN A 226 -26.46 2.61 -6.11
C GLN A 226 -26.58 1.09 -6.11
N HIS A 227 -25.43 0.40 -6.05
CA HIS A 227 -25.43 -1.06 -6.08
C HIS A 227 -25.77 -1.65 -4.70
N PRO A 228 -26.66 -2.66 -4.61
CA PRO A 228 -27.05 -3.27 -3.32
C PRO A 228 -25.90 -3.80 -2.48
N TYR A 229 -24.84 -4.30 -3.12
CA TYR A 229 -23.64 -4.75 -2.42
C TYR A 229 -22.90 -3.57 -1.76
N THR A 230 -22.72 -2.47 -2.49
CA THR A 230 -22.07 -1.25 -1.96
C THR A 230 -22.87 -0.68 -0.79
N GLN A 231 -24.21 -0.65 -0.89
CA GLN A 231 -25.08 -0.23 0.21
C GLN A 231 -24.86 -1.05 1.47
N ARG A 232 -24.77 -2.37 1.35
CA ARG A 232 -24.47 -3.25 2.49
C ARG A 232 -23.05 -3.05 3.03
N LEU A 233 -22.08 -2.88 2.16
CA LEU A 233 -20.69 -2.64 2.54
C LEU A 233 -20.56 -1.37 3.38
N VAL A 234 -21.16 -0.27 2.93
CA VAL A 234 -21.16 1.02 3.62
C VAL A 234 -21.95 0.93 4.94
N ALA A 235 -23.13 0.29 4.93
CA ALA A 235 -23.94 0.12 6.14
C ALA A 235 -23.21 -0.68 7.23
N ALA A 236 -22.45 -1.71 6.86
CA ALA A 236 -21.64 -2.50 7.80
C ALA A 236 -20.52 -1.68 8.46
N ALA A 237 -19.93 -0.71 7.74
CA ALA A 237 -18.89 0.18 8.27
C ALA A 237 -19.45 1.22 9.25
N THR A 238 -20.72 1.62 9.12
CA THR A 238 -21.36 2.65 9.96
C THR A 238 -21.95 2.12 11.27
N VAL A 239 -21.95 0.81 11.49
CA VAL A 239 -22.42 0.22 12.76
C VAL A 239 -21.37 0.42 13.85
N PRO A 240 -21.64 1.19 14.92
CA PRO A 240 -20.73 1.28 16.05
C PRO A 240 -20.57 -0.11 16.66
N VAL A 241 -19.34 -0.56 16.85
CA VAL A 241 -19.07 -1.79 17.60
C VAL A 241 -19.49 -1.53 19.05
N SER A 242 -20.69 -1.98 19.39
CA SER A 242 -21.20 -1.97 20.75
C SER A 242 -20.37 -2.96 21.55
N TYR A 243 -19.37 -2.50 22.27
CA TYR A 243 -18.68 -3.32 23.26
C TYR A 243 -19.65 -3.61 24.40
N THR A 244 -20.33 -4.73 24.33
CA THR A 244 -20.96 -5.29 25.52
C THR A 244 -19.84 -5.76 26.43
N HIS A 245 -19.63 -5.03 27.54
CA HIS A 245 -18.80 -5.48 28.65
C HIS A 245 -19.44 -6.77 29.19
N LEU A 246 -18.88 -7.91 28.85
CA LEU A 246 -19.14 -9.16 29.56
C LEU A 246 -18.43 -9.01 30.93
N THR A 247 -19.17 -8.58 31.94
CA THR A 247 -18.76 -8.77 33.32
C THR A 247 -18.86 -10.26 33.63
N LEU A 248 -17.71 -10.92 33.73
CA LEU A 248 -17.65 -12.26 34.29
C LEU A 248 -18.07 -12.16 35.78
N PRO A 249 -18.96 -13.02 36.27
CA PRO A 249 -19.27 -13.06 37.69
C PRO A 249 -18.01 -13.47 38.44
N THR A 250 -17.57 -12.64 39.36
CA THR A 250 -16.61 -13.01 40.39
C THR A 250 -17.24 -14.08 41.25
N SER A 251 -16.80 -15.33 41.07
CA SER A 251 -17.08 -16.37 42.02
C SER A 251 -16.23 -16.13 43.24
N ASP A 252 -16.91 -15.77 44.34
CA ASP A 252 -16.34 -15.81 45.67
C ASP A 252 -15.92 -17.25 46.03
N LEU A 253 -14.65 -17.41 46.38
CA LEU A 253 -14.10 -18.42 47.24
C LEU A 253 -13.05 -17.81 48.14
#